data_723a24eb403d6649267d9ccf2a373783
#
_entry.id   723a24eb403d6649267d9ccf2a373783
#
_cell.length_a   1.000
_cell.length_b   1.000
_cell.length_c   1.000
_cell.angle_alpha   90.00
_cell.angle_beta   90.00
_cell.angle_gamma   90.00
#
_symmetry.space_group_name_H-M   'P 1'
#
loop_
_entity.id
_entity.type
_entity.pdbx_description
1 polymer ?
#
loop_
_entity_poly.entity_id
_entity_poly.type
_entity_poly.pdbx_seq_one_letter_code
_entity_poly.pdbx_strand_id
1 'polypeptide(L)'
;ASYILGFLWALICRIFYLPDFSIVVYYKFRQEEYIECTGGNIMVNIGNEWDKILDGEFDKEYYQKLRQFLISEYKSRRIYPNMYDIFNALKYTSYSDVKAVILGQDPYHQPGQAHGLCFSVKKGVRIPPSLVNIYKELENDTGIKPPSHGCLTDWAENGVMLLNATLTVREGQPMSHAGRG
;
A
#
# COMPACT_ATOMS: atom_id res chain seq x y z
N ALA A 1 -14.24 -5.39 -17.18
CA ALA A 1 -13.16 -4.46 -16.81
C ALA A 1 -13.65 -3.01 -16.64
N SER A 2 -14.59 -2.53 -17.50
CA SER A 2 -15.13 -1.16 -17.44
C SER A 2 -15.94 -0.85 -16.16
N TYR A 3 -16.59 -1.83 -15.60
CA TYR A 3 -17.49 -1.64 -14.45
C TYR A 3 -16.75 -1.39 -13.13
N ILE A 4 -15.57 -1.98 -12.91
CA ILE A 4 -14.78 -1.82 -11.68
C ILE A 4 -14.25 -0.38 -11.55
N LEU A 5 -13.87 0.27 -12.65
CA LEU A 5 -13.37 1.65 -12.66
C LEU A 5 -14.45 2.69 -12.32
N GLY A 6 -15.67 2.51 -12.81
CA GLY A 6 -16.80 3.37 -12.45
C GLY A 6 -17.23 3.23 -10.99
N PHE A 7 -17.13 2.03 -10.43
CA PHE A 7 -17.50 1.74 -9.06
C PHE A 7 -16.51 2.30 -8.02
N LEU A 8 -15.21 2.25 -8.31
CA LEU A 8 -14.20 2.86 -7.46
C LEU A 8 -14.40 4.39 -7.36
N TRP A 9 -14.87 5.05 -8.41
CA TRP A 9 -15.12 6.48 -8.40
C TRP A 9 -16.28 6.88 -7.47
N ALA A 10 -17.37 6.13 -7.47
CA ALA A 10 -18.53 6.36 -6.57
C ALA A 10 -18.17 6.09 -5.11
N LEU A 11 -17.42 5.01 -4.84
CA LEU A 11 -16.92 4.65 -3.52
C LEU A 11 -16.01 5.74 -2.95
N ILE A 12 -15.14 6.30 -3.76
CA ILE A 12 -14.18 7.33 -3.38
C ILE A 12 -14.87 8.64 -3.01
N CYS A 13 -15.84 9.10 -3.81
CA CYS A 13 -16.57 10.34 -3.53
C CYS A 13 -17.36 10.27 -2.22
N ARG A 14 -17.82 9.08 -1.78
CA ARG A 14 -18.56 8.90 -0.52
C ARG A 14 -17.66 8.71 0.70
N ILE A 15 -16.51 8.05 0.55
CA ILE A 15 -15.55 7.85 1.64
C ILE A 15 -14.90 9.17 2.09
N PHE A 16 -14.84 10.19 1.22
CA PHE A 16 -14.36 11.54 1.55
C PHE A 16 -15.18 12.27 2.63
N TYR A 17 -16.37 11.78 2.99
CA TYR A 17 -17.23 12.40 4.02
C TYR A 17 -17.11 11.80 5.41
N LEU A 18 -16.21 10.83 5.62
CA LEU A 18 -15.94 10.29 6.95
C LEU A 18 -14.82 11.11 7.63
N PRO A 19 -15.07 11.73 8.80
CA PRO A 19 -14.17 12.72 9.40
C PRO A 19 -12.79 12.19 9.83
N ASP A 20 -12.57 10.88 9.82
CA ASP A 20 -11.33 10.25 10.32
C ASP A 20 -10.52 9.49 9.25
N PHE A 21 -10.87 9.62 7.96
CA PHE A 21 -10.18 8.90 6.89
C PHE A 21 -9.77 9.84 5.74
N SER A 22 -8.47 10.03 5.58
CA SER A 22 -7.91 10.64 4.36
C SER A 22 -7.54 9.55 3.38
N ILE A 23 -8.45 9.21 2.46
CA ILE A 23 -8.15 8.37 1.29
C ILE A 23 -7.96 9.28 0.10
N VAL A 24 -6.74 9.35 -0.41
CA VAL A 24 -6.44 10.10 -1.64
C VAL A 24 -6.32 9.11 -2.78
N VAL A 25 -7.09 9.31 -3.84
CA VAL A 25 -7.04 8.48 -5.03
C VAL A 25 -6.49 9.29 -6.19
N TYR A 26 -5.42 8.81 -6.77
CA TYR A 26 -4.81 9.37 -7.95
C TYR A 26 -5.14 8.52 -9.18
N TYR A 27 -5.64 9.17 -10.25
CA TYR A 27 -5.77 8.54 -11.55
C TYR A 27 -4.58 8.90 -12.42
N LYS A 28 -4.00 7.91 -13.06
CA LYS A 28 -2.94 8.12 -14.02
C LYS A 28 -3.51 8.18 -15.44
N PHE A 29 -3.35 9.33 -16.10
CA PHE A 29 -3.49 9.43 -17.55
C PHE A 29 -2.20 8.94 -18.21
N ARG A 30 -2.32 8.12 -19.25
CA ARG A 30 -1.20 7.62 -20.04
C ARG A 30 -0.43 8.77 -20.67
N GLN A 31 0.81 8.98 -20.28
CA GLN A 31 1.84 9.57 -21.13
C GLN A 31 3.10 8.74 -20.99
N GLU A 32 3.59 8.24 -22.14
CA GLU A 32 4.82 7.47 -22.25
C GLU A 32 6.00 8.45 -22.28
N GLU A 33 6.89 8.36 -21.28
CA GLU A 33 8.26 8.85 -21.41
C GLU A 33 9.21 7.87 -20.71
N TYR A 34 10.09 7.24 -21.49
CA TYR A 34 11.17 6.39 -21.02
C TYR A 34 12.36 7.25 -20.64
N ILE A 35 12.93 7.01 -19.48
CA ILE A 35 14.27 7.51 -19.12
C ILE A 35 15.12 6.30 -18.74
N GLU A 36 16.21 6.09 -19.50
CA GLU A 36 17.27 5.12 -19.15
C GLU A 36 18.26 5.76 -18.16
N CYS A 37 18.57 5.05 -17.06
CA CYS A 37 19.71 5.35 -16.22
C CYS A 37 20.41 4.08 -15.73
N THR A 38 21.70 4.01 -15.93
CA THR A 38 22.60 2.93 -15.48
C THR A 38 23.48 3.39 -14.34
N GLY A 39 23.63 2.58 -13.27
CA GLY A 39 24.60 2.82 -12.18
C GLY A 39 24.31 2.03 -10.91
N GLY A 40 25.17 1.07 -10.55
CA GLY A 40 24.92 0.07 -9.51
C GLY A 40 25.15 0.51 -8.07
N ASN A 41 24.25 0.10 -7.20
CA ASN A 41 24.48 -0.16 -5.77
C ASN A 41 23.32 -1.01 -5.22
N ILE A 42 23.46 -1.65 -4.06
CA ILE A 42 22.58 -2.66 -3.49
C ILE A 42 21.10 -2.25 -3.64
N MET A 43 20.49 -2.69 -4.71
CA MET A 43 19.12 -2.32 -5.06
C MET A 43 18.11 -3.09 -4.21
N VAL A 44 17.11 -2.36 -3.72
CA VAL A 44 15.83 -2.98 -3.37
C VAL A 44 15.27 -3.58 -4.64
N ASN A 45 15.14 -4.89 -4.70
CA ASN A 45 14.58 -5.59 -5.86
C ASN A 45 13.08 -5.79 -5.63
N ILE A 46 12.26 -5.05 -6.36
CA ILE A 46 10.80 -5.20 -6.36
C ILE A 46 10.39 -6.33 -7.31
N GLY A 47 11.17 -6.52 -8.38
CA GLY A 47 11.01 -7.61 -9.33
C GLY A 47 10.08 -7.29 -10.51
N ASN A 48 9.83 -6.01 -10.79
CA ASN A 48 9.03 -5.55 -11.92
C ASN A 48 9.47 -4.15 -12.39
N GLU A 49 8.64 -3.46 -13.19
CA GLU A 49 8.95 -2.15 -13.78
C GLU A 49 9.31 -1.05 -12.75
N TRP A 50 8.85 -1.19 -11.50
CA TRP A 50 9.19 -0.26 -10.42
C TRP A 50 10.69 -0.17 -10.17
N ASP A 51 11.44 -1.23 -10.43
CA ASP A 51 12.91 -1.23 -10.27
C ASP A 51 13.58 -0.18 -11.16
N LYS A 52 13.06 0.03 -12.38
CA LYS A 52 13.54 1.07 -13.29
C LYS A 52 13.06 2.46 -12.90
N ILE A 53 11.80 2.57 -12.44
CA ILE A 53 11.18 3.86 -12.11
C ILE A 53 11.78 4.45 -10.83
N LEU A 54 12.15 3.58 -9.89
CA LEU A 54 12.75 3.95 -8.61
C LEU A 54 14.29 3.86 -8.64
N ASP A 55 14.87 3.65 -9.82
CA ASP A 55 16.33 3.64 -9.98
C ASP A 55 16.94 4.97 -9.48
N GLY A 56 18.01 4.86 -8.68
CA GLY A 56 18.62 6.00 -8.00
C GLY A 56 17.84 6.60 -6.82
N GLU A 57 16.56 6.23 -6.60
CA GLU A 57 15.79 6.73 -5.45
C GLU A 57 16.35 6.19 -4.13
N PHE A 58 16.75 4.93 -4.14
CA PHE A 58 17.32 4.24 -2.99
C PHE A 58 18.75 4.68 -2.63
N ASP A 59 19.43 5.43 -3.51
CA ASP A 59 20.75 6.00 -3.27
C ASP A 59 20.70 7.38 -2.62
N LYS A 60 19.54 8.02 -2.60
CA LYS A 60 19.37 9.35 -2.03
C LYS A 60 19.61 9.36 -0.51
N GLU A 61 20.18 10.45 -0.02
CA GLU A 61 20.58 10.61 1.38
C GLU A 61 19.43 10.38 2.37
N TYR A 62 18.23 10.87 2.06
CA TYR A 62 17.07 10.67 2.91
C TYR A 62 16.72 9.18 3.06
N TYR A 63 16.79 8.41 1.95
CA TYR A 63 16.51 6.99 1.98
C TYR A 63 17.58 6.22 2.76
N GLN A 64 18.86 6.57 2.61
CA GLN A 64 19.93 5.94 3.37
C GLN A 64 19.76 6.20 4.88
N LYS A 65 19.37 7.42 5.28
CA LYS A 65 19.04 7.73 6.68
C LYS A 65 17.83 6.91 7.18
N LEU A 66 16.76 6.83 6.39
CA LEU A 66 15.60 6.02 6.68
C LEU A 66 15.97 4.54 6.82
N ARG A 67 16.79 4.01 5.92
CA ARG A 67 17.27 2.63 5.97
C ARG A 67 18.04 2.33 7.26
N GLN A 68 18.97 3.21 7.67
CA GLN A 68 19.70 3.06 8.92
C GLN A 68 18.75 3.06 10.13
N PHE A 69 17.81 3.97 10.15
CA PHE A 69 16.76 4.01 11.18
C PHE A 69 15.99 2.69 11.23
N LEU A 70 15.49 2.18 10.09
CA LEU A 70 14.75 0.93 10.04
C LEU A 70 15.58 -0.28 10.47
N ILE A 71 16.85 -0.37 10.10
CA ILE A 71 17.77 -1.42 10.57
C ILE A 71 17.83 -1.43 12.10
N SER A 72 17.93 -0.27 12.73
CA SER A 72 17.94 -0.14 14.20
C SER A 72 16.60 -0.57 14.82
N GLU A 73 15.49 -0.15 14.21
CA GLU A 73 14.13 -0.48 14.68
C GLU A 73 13.86 -2.00 14.62
N TYR A 74 14.12 -2.64 13.48
CA TYR A 74 13.92 -4.09 13.32
C TYR A 74 14.83 -4.94 14.20
N LYS A 75 16.02 -4.41 14.60
CA LYS A 75 16.92 -5.10 15.55
C LYS A 75 16.45 -5.04 16.99
N SER A 76 15.79 -3.97 17.39
CA SER A 76 15.50 -3.67 18.80
C SER A 76 14.01 -3.74 19.16
N ARG A 77 13.12 -3.79 18.18
CA ARG A 77 11.65 -3.68 18.37
C ARG A 77 10.91 -4.63 17.43
N ARG A 78 9.63 -4.86 17.73
CA ARG A 78 8.71 -5.49 16.79
C ARG A 78 8.14 -4.44 15.86
N ILE A 79 8.41 -4.61 14.56
CA ILE A 79 7.99 -3.72 13.49
C ILE A 79 7.09 -4.49 12.52
N TYR A 80 6.07 -3.83 12.02
CA TYR A 80 5.17 -4.35 11.01
C TYR A 80 5.17 -3.46 9.76
N PRO A 81 4.96 -4.07 8.58
CA PRO A 81 4.95 -5.49 8.27
C PRO A 81 6.33 -6.14 8.47
N ASN A 82 6.47 -7.44 8.16
CA ASN A 82 7.79 -8.07 8.01
C ASN A 82 8.62 -7.29 6.97
N MET A 83 9.93 -7.20 7.18
CA MET A 83 10.82 -6.40 6.31
C MET A 83 10.75 -6.80 4.83
N TYR A 84 10.46 -8.06 4.52
CA TYR A 84 10.31 -8.56 3.14
C TYR A 84 8.97 -8.18 2.51
N ASP A 85 7.99 -7.76 3.32
CA ASP A 85 6.64 -7.39 2.90
C ASP A 85 6.47 -5.87 2.69
N ILE A 86 7.47 -5.03 3.04
CA ILE A 86 7.38 -3.55 3.03
C ILE A 86 6.91 -3.02 1.67
N PHE A 87 7.44 -3.58 0.58
CA PHE A 87 7.14 -3.15 -0.79
C PHE A 87 6.10 -4.01 -1.51
N ASN A 88 5.30 -4.79 -0.80
CA ASN A 88 4.30 -5.67 -1.42
C ASN A 88 3.30 -4.93 -2.30
N ALA A 89 2.92 -3.68 -1.96
CA ALA A 89 2.06 -2.87 -2.82
C ALA A 89 2.65 -2.66 -4.23
N LEU A 90 3.97 -2.47 -4.32
CA LEU A 90 4.68 -2.34 -5.59
C LEU A 90 4.90 -3.70 -6.28
N LYS A 91 5.12 -4.75 -5.49
CA LYS A 91 5.33 -6.11 -6.02
C LYS A 91 4.08 -6.69 -6.66
N TYR A 92 2.90 -6.49 -6.03
CA TYR A 92 1.64 -7.03 -6.53
C TYR A 92 1.03 -6.21 -7.67
N THR A 93 1.34 -4.90 -7.74
CA THR A 93 0.81 -4.02 -8.78
C THR A 93 1.97 -3.41 -9.56
N SER A 94 2.29 -3.96 -10.72
CA SER A 94 3.29 -3.41 -11.64
C SER A 94 2.92 -2.02 -12.11
N TYR A 95 3.89 -1.19 -12.45
CA TYR A 95 3.65 0.22 -12.81
C TYR A 95 2.67 0.40 -13.97
N SER A 96 2.82 -0.40 -15.04
CA SER A 96 1.92 -0.38 -16.19
C SER A 96 0.51 -0.88 -15.87
N ASP A 97 0.36 -1.72 -14.83
CA ASP A 97 -0.91 -2.31 -14.45
C ASP A 97 -1.73 -1.45 -13.48
N VAL A 98 -1.15 -0.35 -12.96
CA VAL A 98 -1.85 0.54 -12.02
C VAL A 98 -3.08 1.17 -12.69
N LYS A 99 -4.26 0.85 -12.19
CA LYS A 99 -5.56 1.40 -12.59
C LYS A 99 -6.10 2.39 -11.57
N ALA A 100 -5.86 2.12 -10.28
CA ALA A 100 -6.27 2.98 -9.18
C ALA A 100 -5.24 2.88 -8.04
N VAL A 101 -5.08 3.97 -7.29
CA VAL A 101 -4.24 4.00 -6.09
C VAL A 101 -5.11 4.31 -4.88
N ILE A 102 -5.07 3.45 -3.88
CA ILE A 102 -5.65 3.70 -2.56
C ILE A 102 -4.49 3.98 -1.61
N LEU A 103 -4.48 5.18 -1.03
CA LEU A 103 -3.45 5.58 -0.09
C LEU A 103 -3.99 5.49 1.34
N GLY A 104 -3.46 4.53 2.11
CA GLY A 104 -3.67 4.43 3.54
C GLY A 104 -2.67 5.28 4.31
N GLN A 105 -2.83 5.37 5.62
CA GLN A 105 -1.99 6.17 6.50
C GLN A 105 -0.72 5.42 6.90
N ASP A 106 -0.84 4.38 7.70
CA ASP A 106 0.23 3.50 8.14
C ASP A 106 -0.28 2.04 8.25
N PRO A 107 0.61 1.04 8.38
CA PRO A 107 0.21 -0.35 8.51
C PRO A 107 -0.56 -0.62 9.80
N TYR A 108 -1.39 -1.66 9.81
CA TYR A 108 -1.95 -2.18 11.05
C TYR A 108 -0.82 -2.59 12.02
N HIS A 109 -0.95 -2.17 13.27
CA HIS A 109 0.10 -2.29 14.29
C HIS A 109 -0.08 -3.49 15.24
N GLN A 110 -1.04 -4.39 14.97
CA GLN A 110 -1.22 -5.61 15.76
C GLN A 110 -0.56 -6.82 15.11
N PRO A 111 -0.15 -7.82 15.90
CA PRO A 111 0.49 -9.03 15.39
C PRO A 111 -0.30 -9.71 14.27
N GLY A 112 0.40 -10.08 13.20
CA GLY A 112 -0.15 -10.89 12.12
C GLY A 112 -1.05 -10.13 11.13
N GLN A 113 -1.36 -8.85 11.35
CA GLN A 113 -2.26 -8.08 10.48
C GLN A 113 -1.57 -7.58 9.21
N ALA A 114 -0.58 -6.69 9.36
CA ALA A 114 0.05 -6.03 8.22
C ALA A 114 0.89 -6.98 7.37
N HIS A 115 0.77 -6.82 6.05
CA HIS A 115 1.55 -7.55 5.06
C HIS A 115 1.93 -6.71 3.83
N GLY A 116 2.05 -5.39 4.01
CA GLY A 116 2.54 -4.46 2.99
C GLY A 116 1.49 -3.93 2.01
N LEU A 117 0.21 -4.20 2.26
CA LEU A 117 -0.92 -3.63 1.51
C LEU A 117 -1.81 -2.84 2.48
N CYS A 118 -2.17 -1.60 2.15
CA CYS A 118 -3.06 -0.80 3.00
C CYS A 118 -4.44 -1.45 3.10
N PHE A 119 -5.07 -1.32 4.28
CA PHE A 119 -6.38 -1.89 4.64
C PHE A 119 -6.47 -3.42 4.59
N SER A 120 -5.46 -4.12 4.10
CA SER A 120 -5.45 -5.57 3.92
C SER A 120 -4.87 -6.30 5.13
N VAL A 121 -5.43 -7.48 5.43
CA VAL A 121 -4.88 -8.43 6.41
C VAL A 121 -4.74 -9.81 5.77
N LYS A 122 -3.86 -10.65 6.30
CA LYS A 122 -3.68 -12.02 5.79
C LYS A 122 -4.97 -12.84 5.96
N LYS A 123 -5.18 -13.85 5.10
CA LYS A 123 -6.29 -14.81 5.26
C LYS A 123 -6.22 -15.46 6.64
N GLY A 124 -7.37 -15.63 7.30
CA GLY A 124 -7.47 -16.17 8.67
C GLY A 124 -7.35 -15.12 9.79
N VAL A 125 -6.97 -13.89 9.46
CA VAL A 125 -6.97 -12.77 10.41
C VAL A 125 -8.35 -12.11 10.42
N ARG A 126 -8.82 -11.72 11.62
CA ARG A 126 -10.08 -10.97 11.77
C ARG A 126 -10.04 -9.70 10.94
N ILE A 127 -11.11 -9.45 10.19
CA ILE A 127 -11.25 -8.25 9.35
C ILE A 127 -11.29 -7.00 10.26
N PRO A 128 -10.37 -6.02 10.05
CA PRO A 128 -10.34 -4.79 10.84
C PRO A 128 -11.57 -3.91 10.59
N PRO A 129 -11.97 -3.06 11.56
CA PRO A 129 -13.14 -2.20 11.43
C PRO A 129 -13.12 -1.28 10.20
N SER A 130 -11.95 -0.73 9.85
CA SER A 130 -11.78 0.10 8.65
C SER A 130 -12.15 -0.65 7.38
N LEU A 131 -11.67 -1.89 7.23
CA LEU A 131 -12.00 -2.72 6.07
C LEU A 131 -13.47 -3.19 6.08
N VAL A 132 -14.04 -3.44 7.25
CA VAL A 132 -15.48 -3.73 7.37
C VAL A 132 -16.31 -2.57 6.81
N ASN A 133 -15.92 -1.31 7.08
CA ASN A 133 -16.60 -0.14 6.54
C ASN A 133 -16.46 -0.05 5.02
N ILE A 134 -15.25 -0.27 4.49
CA ILE A 134 -15.01 -0.33 3.03
C ILE A 134 -15.90 -1.40 2.38
N TYR A 135 -15.99 -2.58 2.97
CA TYR A 135 -16.81 -3.66 2.45
C TYR A 135 -18.32 -3.35 2.48
N LYS A 136 -18.80 -2.68 3.54
CA LYS A 136 -20.20 -2.23 3.60
C LYS A 136 -20.53 -1.23 2.49
N GLU A 137 -19.68 -0.24 2.27
CA GLU A 137 -19.90 0.74 1.19
C GLU A 137 -19.84 0.06 -0.18
N LEU A 138 -18.91 -0.87 -0.37
CA LEU A 138 -18.83 -1.63 -1.61
C LEU A 138 -20.11 -2.45 -1.87
N GLU A 139 -20.63 -3.12 -0.85
CA GLU A 139 -21.88 -3.89 -0.95
C GLU A 139 -23.09 -2.96 -1.22
N ASN A 140 -23.17 -1.82 -0.52
CA ASN A 140 -24.23 -0.83 -0.73
C ASN A 140 -24.25 -0.27 -2.15
N ASP A 141 -23.07 0.02 -2.72
CA ASP A 141 -22.96 0.63 -4.04
C ASP A 141 -23.10 -0.38 -5.18
N THR A 142 -22.61 -1.59 -4.99
CA THR A 142 -22.52 -2.60 -6.07
C THR A 142 -23.49 -3.75 -5.94
N GLY A 143 -24.05 -3.96 -4.75
CA GLY A 143 -24.83 -5.17 -4.42
C GLY A 143 -23.99 -6.45 -4.32
N ILE A 144 -22.65 -6.36 -4.48
CA ILE A 144 -21.76 -7.52 -4.42
C ILE A 144 -21.41 -7.80 -2.96
N LYS A 145 -21.71 -9.00 -2.51
CA LYS A 145 -21.38 -9.44 -1.15
C LYS A 145 -19.85 -9.48 -0.96
N PRO A 146 -19.34 -8.90 0.13
CA PRO A 146 -17.93 -8.95 0.43
C PRO A 146 -17.44 -10.36 0.72
N PRO A 147 -16.14 -10.65 0.49
CA PRO A 147 -15.55 -11.93 0.87
C PRO A 147 -15.52 -12.10 2.40
N SER A 148 -15.44 -13.35 2.86
CA SER A 148 -15.33 -13.69 4.29
C SER A 148 -13.95 -13.43 4.90
N HIS A 149 -13.00 -12.89 4.14
CA HIS A 149 -11.64 -12.60 4.55
C HIS A 149 -11.26 -11.16 4.23
N GLY A 150 -10.24 -10.63 4.93
CA GLY A 150 -9.72 -9.27 4.72
C GLY A 150 -8.47 -9.19 3.84
N CYS A 151 -8.15 -10.23 3.07
CA CYS A 151 -7.00 -10.22 2.17
C CYS A 151 -7.39 -9.58 0.83
N LEU A 152 -6.73 -8.45 0.50
CA LEU A 152 -6.96 -7.67 -0.71
C LEU A 152 -5.89 -7.90 -1.80
N THR A 153 -5.13 -8.99 -1.72
CA THR A 153 -4.11 -9.32 -2.73
C THR A 153 -4.70 -9.38 -4.13
N ASP A 154 -5.90 -9.98 -4.28
CA ASP A 154 -6.60 -10.06 -5.56
C ASP A 154 -6.91 -8.67 -6.14
N TRP A 155 -7.17 -7.66 -5.29
CA TRP A 155 -7.33 -6.27 -5.76
C TRP A 155 -6.01 -5.71 -6.29
N ALA A 156 -4.91 -5.93 -5.55
CA ALA A 156 -3.60 -5.46 -5.95
C ALA A 156 -3.15 -6.08 -7.28
N GLU A 157 -3.31 -7.39 -7.45
CA GLU A 157 -3.00 -8.11 -8.69
C GLU A 157 -3.87 -7.69 -9.88
N ASN A 158 -5.06 -7.12 -9.61
CA ASN A 158 -5.95 -6.58 -10.63
C ASN A 158 -5.78 -5.06 -10.88
N GLY A 159 -4.72 -4.45 -10.34
CA GLY A 159 -4.31 -3.08 -10.64
C GLY A 159 -4.79 -2.04 -9.63
N VAL A 160 -5.27 -2.43 -8.45
CA VAL A 160 -5.55 -1.50 -7.34
C VAL A 160 -4.31 -1.44 -6.45
N MET A 161 -3.49 -0.42 -6.62
CA MET A 161 -2.29 -0.22 -5.81
C MET A 161 -2.68 0.21 -4.38
N LEU A 162 -2.43 -0.66 -3.41
CA LEU A 162 -2.80 -0.50 -2.00
C LEU A 162 -1.60 -0.01 -1.19
N LEU A 163 -1.29 1.29 -1.24
CA LEU A 163 -0.10 1.89 -0.65
C LEU A 163 -0.42 2.60 0.68
N ASN A 164 0.48 2.54 1.66
CA ASN A 164 0.45 3.41 2.83
C ASN A 164 1.41 4.59 2.66
N ALA A 165 1.06 5.75 3.22
CA ALA A 165 1.95 6.92 3.27
C ALA A 165 3.19 6.66 4.15
N THR A 166 3.04 5.83 5.19
CA THR A 166 4.14 5.32 6.01
C THR A 166 4.14 3.80 5.92
N LEU A 167 5.24 3.19 5.45
CA LEU A 167 5.28 1.77 5.10
C LEU A 167 5.54 0.83 6.29
N THR A 168 5.91 1.36 7.46
CA THR A 168 6.28 0.58 8.63
C THR A 168 5.73 1.20 9.91
N VAL A 169 5.52 0.37 10.95
CA VAL A 169 4.99 0.82 12.24
C VAL A 169 5.49 -0.08 13.37
N ARG A 170 5.67 0.45 14.58
CA ARG A 170 5.96 -0.34 15.79
C ARG A 170 4.71 -1.06 16.28
N GLU A 171 4.88 -2.27 16.81
CA GLU A 171 3.80 -2.99 17.49
C GLU A 171 3.10 -2.13 18.52
N GLY A 172 1.76 -2.05 18.44
CA GLY A 172 0.92 -1.30 19.38
C GLY A 172 1.03 0.22 19.31
N GLN A 173 1.83 0.81 18.41
CA GLN A 173 2.11 2.24 18.36
C GLN A 173 1.79 2.83 16.98
N PRO A 174 0.52 3.14 16.69
CA PRO A 174 0.15 3.73 15.40
C PRO A 174 0.94 5.02 15.15
N MET A 175 1.25 5.29 13.89
CA MET A 175 1.99 6.47 13.43
C MET A 175 3.43 6.61 13.98
N SER A 176 3.99 5.58 14.60
CA SER A 176 5.32 5.64 15.25
C SER A 176 6.47 5.93 14.30
N HIS A 177 6.32 5.68 13.01
CA HIS A 177 7.32 5.97 11.97
C HIS A 177 6.91 7.12 11.03
N ALA A 178 5.80 7.81 11.30
CA ALA A 178 5.39 8.96 10.49
C ALA A 178 6.44 10.08 10.49
N GLY A 179 6.65 10.71 9.33
CA GLY A 179 7.61 11.81 9.16
C GLY A 179 9.08 11.40 9.24
N ARG A 180 9.40 10.12 9.03
CA ARG A 180 10.78 9.62 9.03
C ARG A 180 11.40 9.48 7.64
N GLY A 181 10.58 9.54 6.59
CA GLY A 181 11.05 9.43 5.21
C GLY A 181 9.99 9.88 4.22
#